data_8fd9e7ebb3a00910f5398ac227442bc9
#
_entry.id   8fd9e7ebb3a00910f5398ac227442bc9
#
_cell.length_a   1.000
_cell.length_b   1.000
_cell.length_c   1.000
_cell.angle_alpha   90.00
_cell.angle_beta   90.00
_cell.angle_gamma   90.00
#
_symmetry.space_group_name_H-M   'P 1'
#
loop_
_entity.id
_entity.type
_entity.pdbx_description
1 polymer ?
#
loop_
_entity_poly.entity_id
_entity_poly.type
_entity_poly.pdbx_seq_one_letter_code
_entity_poly.pdbx_strand_id
1 'polypeptide(L)'
;MVCFFLLSLLCGGRGIGFADSFENSFQTLALASEDLTENNESHVFRTEGGGSSKNYHKALDKLIGGFEETGRVKIQPQRYPKIAIKLETRLAPGLQVSPKLVDALLEILRLRGFQKSQIVLVDYDRRTLERAGFVDGTSAELSYKGHRVFSFTAQEYRKPDWFHDSPMPPAVHDRASYFLRYPTDAAKRAEEERKSYLPTILFLDDFNWINLAVAMDDSNLGLDGASANLSLGAINNSTRFIQKPTIAPAAVAEILAIPEIWEKRIFSLVDLARFQFAGGQSFDAEFIGKSSSLVLGENPFCVDYVTWVELSKIRKISEFAHRSRKNALLFKYAQELGLGPVFSVRVHDL
;
A
#
# COMPACT_ATOMS: atom_id res chain seq x y z
N MET A 1 -0.02 -2.90 24.64
CA MET A 1 -0.02 -1.87 25.70
C MET A 1 1.13 -2.05 26.70
N VAL A 2 2.33 -2.44 26.30
CA VAL A 2 3.48 -2.59 27.25
C VAL A 2 4.80 -2.07 26.69
N CYS A 3 4.94 -1.69 25.42
CA CYS A 3 6.22 -1.23 24.85
C CYS A 3 6.42 0.30 24.74
N PHE A 4 5.43 1.12 25.04
CA PHE A 4 5.54 2.59 24.91
C PHE A 4 5.84 3.33 26.22
N PHE A 5 5.84 2.66 27.37
CA PHE A 5 5.94 3.31 28.68
C PHE A 5 7.35 3.36 29.29
N LEU A 6 8.38 2.84 28.63
CA LEU A 6 9.72 2.72 29.23
C LEU A 6 10.78 3.71 28.70
N LEU A 7 10.44 4.62 27.78
CA LEU A 7 11.42 5.60 27.25
C LEU A 7 11.22 7.05 27.71
N SER A 8 10.17 7.37 28.47
CA SER A 8 9.90 8.76 28.93
C SER A 8 10.50 9.13 30.29
N LEU A 9 11.23 8.24 30.95
CA LEU A 9 11.71 8.45 32.33
C LEU A 9 13.17 8.88 32.46
N LEU A 10 13.89 9.19 31.37
CA LEU A 10 15.32 9.57 31.43
C LEU A 10 15.68 10.96 30.87
N CYS A 11 14.72 11.82 30.54
CA CYS A 11 15.01 13.22 30.22
C CYS A 11 14.22 14.14 31.14
N GLY A 12 14.79 14.48 32.29
CA GLY A 12 14.24 15.51 33.18
C GLY A 12 14.35 16.89 32.53
N GLY A 13 13.21 17.60 32.44
CA GLY A 13 13.23 19.04 32.19
C GLY A 13 12.05 19.60 31.44
N ARG A 14 11.04 20.10 32.19
CA ARG A 14 9.98 21.04 31.79
C ARG A 14 8.99 20.57 30.72
N GLY A 15 7.92 19.97 31.15
CA GLY A 15 6.77 19.63 30.31
C GLY A 15 5.46 19.80 31.10
N ILE A 16 4.91 21.00 31.11
CA ILE A 16 3.50 21.22 31.45
C ILE A 16 2.85 21.65 30.14
N GLY A 17 2.07 20.76 29.53
CA GLY A 17 1.33 21.04 28.30
C GLY A 17 1.20 19.87 27.29
N PHE A 18 2.06 18.88 27.34
CA PHE A 18 2.01 17.77 26.39
C PHE A 18 1.12 16.60 26.85
N ALA A 19 0.96 16.39 28.14
CA ALA A 19 0.13 15.31 28.69
C ALA A 19 -1.36 15.54 28.44
N ASP A 20 -1.84 16.78 28.61
CA ASP A 20 -3.26 17.12 28.45
C ASP A 20 -3.73 17.05 26.99
N SER A 21 -2.84 17.32 26.02
CA SER A 21 -3.19 17.17 24.59
C SER A 21 -3.24 15.71 24.16
N PHE A 22 -2.43 14.85 24.76
CA PHE A 22 -2.42 13.41 24.50
C PHE A 22 -3.62 12.71 25.11
N GLU A 23 -3.98 13.01 26.36
CA GLU A 23 -5.19 12.46 27.00
C GLU A 23 -6.48 12.90 26.29
N ASN A 24 -6.58 14.15 25.86
CA ASN A 24 -7.71 14.62 25.06
C ASN A 24 -7.78 13.94 23.68
N SER A 25 -6.67 13.66 23.05
CA SER A 25 -6.64 12.91 21.78
C SER A 25 -7.05 11.44 21.96
N PHE A 26 -6.64 10.81 23.06
CA PHE A 26 -7.08 9.44 23.40
C PHE A 26 -8.56 9.38 23.80
N GLN A 27 -9.07 10.36 24.53
CA GLN A 27 -10.49 10.44 24.87
C GLN A 27 -11.36 10.73 23.64
N THR A 28 -10.90 11.56 22.71
CA THR A 28 -11.61 11.80 21.44
C THR A 28 -11.61 10.56 20.56
N LEU A 29 -10.50 9.79 20.51
CA LEU A 29 -10.43 8.49 19.83
C LEU A 29 -11.31 7.43 20.52
N ALA A 30 -11.35 7.39 21.84
CA ALA A 30 -12.20 6.48 22.60
C ALA A 30 -13.70 6.82 22.45
N LEU A 31 -14.07 8.09 22.45
CA LEU A 31 -15.46 8.54 22.22
C LEU A 31 -15.89 8.30 20.77
N ALA A 32 -14.98 8.42 19.78
CA ALA A 32 -15.25 8.04 18.40
C ALA A 32 -15.42 6.52 18.23
N SER A 33 -14.89 5.70 19.15
CA SER A 33 -15.05 4.24 19.12
C SER A 33 -16.34 3.73 19.76
N GLU A 34 -17.01 4.51 20.61
CA GLU A 34 -18.27 4.12 21.24
C GLU A 34 -19.51 4.35 20.35
N ASP A 35 -19.41 5.22 19.34
CA ASP A 35 -20.51 5.46 18.36
C ASP A 35 -20.49 4.46 17.17
N LEU A 36 -19.59 3.47 17.18
CA LEU A 36 -19.37 2.53 16.08
C LEU A 36 -20.05 1.15 16.28
N THR A 37 -21.08 1.04 17.08
CA THR A 37 -21.76 -0.25 17.34
C THR A 37 -22.83 -0.65 16.32
N GLU A 38 -23.02 0.11 15.23
CA GLU A 38 -23.90 -0.31 14.14
C GLU A 38 -23.14 -0.55 12.84
N ASN A 39 -22.98 -1.84 12.45
CA ASN A 39 -22.45 -2.35 11.18
C ASN A 39 -20.95 -2.13 10.92
N ASN A 40 -20.09 -2.58 11.80
CA ASN A 40 -18.64 -2.52 11.62
C ASN A 40 -18.13 -3.69 10.73
N GLU A 41 -18.58 -3.74 9.49
CA GLU A 41 -18.19 -4.75 8.50
C GLU A 41 -17.53 -4.07 7.29
N SER A 42 -16.34 -4.53 6.90
CA SER A 42 -15.66 -4.04 5.70
C SER A 42 -16.22 -4.72 4.45
N HIS A 43 -16.48 -3.94 3.41
CA HIS A 43 -16.95 -4.45 2.12
C HIS A 43 -15.80 -4.64 1.15
N VAL A 44 -15.71 -5.83 0.56
CA VAL A 44 -14.75 -6.16 -0.49
C VAL A 44 -15.53 -6.74 -1.67
N PHE A 45 -15.23 -6.27 -2.86
CA PHE A 45 -15.88 -6.65 -4.11
C PHE A 45 -14.94 -7.53 -4.91
N ARG A 46 -15.49 -8.62 -5.45
CA ARG A 46 -14.75 -9.55 -6.29
C ARG A 46 -15.52 -9.83 -7.58
N THR A 47 -14.80 -9.88 -8.69
CA THR A 47 -15.37 -10.30 -9.97
C THR A 47 -14.34 -11.02 -10.80
N GLU A 48 -14.80 -11.76 -11.82
CA GLU A 48 -13.95 -12.33 -12.83
C GLU A 48 -13.82 -11.39 -14.02
N GLY A 49 -12.67 -11.39 -14.70
CA GLY A 49 -12.45 -10.57 -15.88
C GLY A 49 -11.02 -10.07 -16.08
N GLY A 50 -10.07 -10.56 -15.25
CA GLY A 50 -8.65 -10.28 -15.44
C GLY A 50 -8.07 -10.82 -16.75
N GLY A 51 -6.96 -10.24 -17.22
CA GLY A 51 -6.13 -10.77 -18.29
C GLY A 51 -6.35 -10.18 -19.70
N SER A 52 -7.48 -9.57 -20.03
CA SER A 52 -7.69 -8.91 -21.32
C SER A 52 -8.29 -7.52 -21.19
N SER A 53 -7.94 -6.60 -22.11
CA SER A 53 -8.39 -5.19 -22.03
C SER A 53 -9.91 -5.05 -22.00
N LYS A 54 -10.64 -5.81 -22.84
CA LYS A 54 -12.10 -5.77 -22.89
C LYS A 54 -12.73 -6.29 -21.60
N ASN A 55 -12.16 -7.33 -21.03
CA ASN A 55 -12.64 -7.92 -19.79
C ASN A 55 -12.35 -7.01 -18.60
N TYR A 56 -11.16 -6.38 -18.55
CA TYR A 56 -10.82 -5.43 -17.48
C TYR A 56 -11.80 -4.27 -17.41
N HIS A 57 -12.16 -3.66 -18.54
CA HIS A 57 -13.11 -2.54 -18.53
C HIS A 57 -14.45 -2.95 -17.92
N LYS A 58 -15.01 -4.08 -18.37
CA LYS A 58 -16.29 -4.58 -17.85
C LYS A 58 -16.22 -4.96 -16.36
N ALA A 59 -15.11 -5.60 -15.97
CA ALA A 59 -14.91 -6.03 -14.59
C ALA A 59 -14.72 -4.83 -13.65
N LEU A 60 -13.91 -3.85 -14.04
CA LEU A 60 -13.71 -2.62 -13.28
C LEU A 60 -15.00 -1.81 -13.13
N ASP A 61 -15.79 -1.69 -14.21
CA ASP A 61 -17.06 -0.97 -14.15
C ASP A 61 -18.02 -1.59 -13.14
N LYS A 62 -18.12 -2.93 -13.11
CA LYS A 62 -18.89 -3.64 -12.09
C LYS A 62 -18.34 -3.42 -10.68
N LEU A 63 -17.02 -3.58 -10.48
CA LEU A 63 -16.40 -3.44 -9.16
C LEU A 63 -16.56 -2.04 -8.61
N ILE A 64 -16.27 -1.02 -9.44
CA ILE A 64 -16.39 0.38 -9.04
C ILE A 64 -17.87 0.74 -8.82
N GLY A 65 -18.80 0.24 -9.65
CA GLY A 65 -20.22 0.42 -9.46
C GLY A 65 -20.71 -0.13 -8.12
N GLY A 66 -20.38 -1.38 -7.80
CA GLY A 66 -20.72 -1.98 -6.50
C GLY A 66 -20.09 -1.26 -5.30
N PHE A 67 -18.85 -0.80 -5.45
CA PHE A 67 -18.16 0.01 -4.44
C PHE A 67 -18.87 1.35 -4.20
N GLU A 68 -19.24 2.06 -5.29
CA GLU A 68 -19.93 3.35 -5.21
C GLU A 68 -21.34 3.22 -4.61
N GLU A 69 -22.07 2.17 -4.97
CA GLU A 69 -23.42 1.90 -4.43
C GLU A 69 -23.39 1.61 -2.93
N THR A 70 -22.48 0.76 -2.51
CA THR A 70 -22.34 0.36 -1.09
C THR A 70 -21.82 1.51 -0.23
N GLY A 71 -20.78 2.23 -0.68
CA GLY A 71 -20.18 3.36 0.03
C GLY A 71 -20.99 4.66 -0.09
N ARG A 72 -22.04 4.71 -0.92
CA ARG A 72 -22.82 5.91 -1.26
C ARG A 72 -21.93 7.09 -1.71
N VAL A 73 -20.79 6.78 -2.31
CA VAL A 73 -19.79 7.75 -2.74
C VAL A 73 -19.44 7.52 -4.20
N LYS A 74 -19.53 8.57 -5.02
CA LYS A 74 -19.14 8.48 -6.44
C LYS A 74 -17.71 8.94 -6.65
N ILE A 75 -16.99 8.20 -7.50
CA ILE A 75 -15.64 8.56 -7.94
C ILE A 75 -15.76 9.55 -9.10
N GLN A 76 -15.66 10.83 -8.76
CA GLN A 76 -15.82 11.95 -9.69
C GLN A 76 -14.95 13.15 -9.27
N PRO A 77 -14.57 14.06 -10.21
CA PRO A 77 -13.65 15.18 -9.92
C PRO A 77 -14.11 16.12 -8.82
N GLN A 78 -15.42 16.27 -8.59
CA GLN A 78 -16.01 17.11 -7.54
C GLN A 78 -15.69 16.56 -6.13
N ARG A 79 -15.57 15.24 -6.01
CA ARG A 79 -15.25 14.57 -4.73
C ARG A 79 -13.76 14.35 -4.58
N TYR A 80 -13.09 13.98 -5.66
CA TYR A 80 -11.67 13.66 -5.70
C TYR A 80 -11.01 14.49 -6.80
N PRO A 81 -10.59 15.75 -6.51
CA PRO A 81 -10.09 16.67 -7.53
C PRO A 81 -8.85 16.16 -8.30
N LYS A 82 -8.01 15.38 -7.62
CA LYS A 82 -6.80 14.79 -8.21
C LYS A 82 -6.62 13.36 -7.72
N ILE A 83 -6.20 12.46 -8.59
CA ILE A 83 -5.97 11.04 -8.28
C ILE A 83 -4.52 10.68 -8.57
N ALA A 84 -3.85 10.08 -7.58
CA ALA A 84 -2.57 9.40 -7.75
C ALA A 84 -2.83 7.88 -7.79
N ILE A 85 -2.46 7.24 -8.88
CA ILE A 85 -2.56 5.79 -9.04
C ILE A 85 -1.22 5.17 -8.70
N LYS A 86 -1.11 4.55 -7.51
CA LYS A 86 0.06 3.77 -7.11
C LYS A 86 0.07 2.44 -7.85
N LEU A 87 1.13 2.21 -8.59
CA LEU A 87 1.36 0.97 -9.32
C LEU A 87 2.22 -0.01 -8.51
N GLU A 88 2.22 -1.28 -8.89
CA GLU A 88 3.19 -2.28 -8.43
C GLU A 88 4.01 -2.74 -9.61
N THR A 89 5.26 -2.25 -9.70
CA THR A 89 6.18 -2.58 -10.80
C THR A 89 7.51 -3.17 -10.33
N ARG A 90 7.70 -3.34 -9.04
CA ARG A 90 8.95 -3.77 -8.39
C ARG A 90 9.57 -5.01 -9.05
N LEU A 91 8.76 -6.00 -9.40
CA LEU A 91 9.18 -7.25 -9.99
C LEU A 91 8.97 -7.32 -11.52
N ALA A 92 8.83 -6.16 -12.17
CA ALA A 92 8.67 -6.08 -13.62
C ALA A 92 9.90 -6.66 -14.38
N PRO A 93 9.69 -7.34 -15.52
CA PRO A 93 8.40 -7.64 -16.17
C PRO A 93 7.74 -8.95 -15.69
N GLY A 94 8.31 -9.62 -14.71
CA GLY A 94 7.88 -10.95 -14.26
C GLY A 94 6.53 -10.95 -13.57
N LEU A 95 6.37 -10.08 -12.56
CA LEU A 95 5.14 -9.88 -11.81
C LEU A 95 4.94 -8.38 -11.62
N GLN A 96 3.86 -7.84 -12.15
CA GLN A 96 3.53 -6.42 -12.14
C GLN A 96 2.05 -6.19 -12.43
N VAL A 97 1.57 -5.01 -12.11
CA VAL A 97 0.25 -4.55 -12.56
C VAL A 97 0.19 -4.54 -14.10
N SER A 98 -0.90 -5.05 -14.64
CA SER A 98 -1.09 -5.10 -16.09
C SER A 98 -1.30 -3.70 -16.68
N PRO A 99 -0.54 -3.29 -17.73
CA PRO A 99 -0.85 -2.06 -18.47
C PRO A 99 -2.28 -2.03 -19.01
N LYS A 100 -2.84 -3.18 -19.37
CA LYS A 100 -4.24 -3.27 -19.84
C LYS A 100 -5.25 -2.95 -18.74
N LEU A 101 -4.95 -3.29 -17.48
CA LEU A 101 -5.78 -2.93 -16.34
C LEU A 101 -5.73 -1.40 -16.11
N VAL A 102 -4.54 -0.82 -16.16
CA VAL A 102 -4.35 0.62 -15.99
C VAL A 102 -5.05 1.38 -17.11
N ASP A 103 -4.95 0.94 -18.36
CA ASP A 103 -5.65 1.53 -19.51
C ASP A 103 -7.18 1.54 -19.30
N ALA A 104 -7.73 0.42 -18.84
CA ALA A 104 -9.15 0.32 -18.56
C ALA A 104 -9.60 1.26 -17.42
N LEU A 105 -8.78 1.36 -16.37
CA LEU A 105 -9.06 2.29 -15.26
C LEU A 105 -8.99 3.75 -15.71
N LEU A 106 -7.97 4.13 -16.47
CA LEU A 106 -7.82 5.49 -17.02
C LEU A 106 -9.02 5.87 -17.91
N GLU A 107 -9.49 4.94 -18.74
CA GLU A 107 -10.68 5.15 -19.58
C GLU A 107 -11.95 5.33 -18.73
N ILE A 108 -12.14 4.52 -17.69
CA ILE A 108 -13.26 4.64 -16.76
C ILE A 108 -13.23 6.00 -16.04
N LEU A 109 -12.07 6.44 -15.55
CA LEU A 109 -11.91 7.74 -14.90
C LEU A 109 -12.19 8.89 -15.88
N ARG A 110 -11.73 8.77 -17.13
CA ARG A 110 -12.05 9.73 -18.19
C ARG A 110 -13.55 9.85 -18.43
N LEU A 111 -14.26 8.73 -18.52
CA LEU A 111 -15.72 8.70 -18.68
C LEU A 111 -16.46 9.32 -17.48
N ARG A 112 -15.86 9.30 -16.29
CA ARG A 112 -16.35 9.97 -15.09
C ARG A 112 -15.99 11.47 -15.01
N GLY A 113 -15.35 12.01 -16.04
CA GLY A 113 -15.07 13.45 -16.19
C GLY A 113 -13.69 13.89 -15.72
N PHE A 114 -12.79 12.98 -15.31
CA PHE A 114 -11.42 13.36 -14.98
C PHE A 114 -10.62 13.74 -16.20
N GLN A 115 -9.90 14.88 -16.09
CA GLN A 115 -8.93 15.31 -17.08
C GLN A 115 -7.58 14.59 -16.87
N LYS A 116 -6.78 14.46 -17.94
CA LYS A 116 -5.45 13.84 -17.84
C LYS A 116 -4.54 14.50 -16.80
N SER A 117 -4.62 15.82 -16.65
CA SER A 117 -3.85 16.60 -15.67
C SER A 117 -4.23 16.33 -14.22
N GLN A 118 -5.40 15.75 -13.97
CA GLN A 118 -5.90 15.40 -12.65
C GLN A 118 -5.47 13.99 -12.20
N ILE A 119 -4.89 13.21 -13.11
CA ILE A 119 -4.48 11.82 -12.83
C ILE A 119 -2.98 11.70 -13.03
N VAL A 120 -2.29 11.13 -12.05
CA VAL A 120 -0.87 10.79 -12.12
C VAL A 120 -0.66 9.32 -11.82
N LEU A 121 0.33 8.72 -12.49
CA LEU A 121 0.79 7.37 -12.18
C LEU A 121 2.06 7.46 -11.34
N VAL A 122 2.16 6.63 -10.31
CA VAL A 122 3.26 6.73 -9.36
C VAL A 122 3.79 5.34 -8.98
N ASP A 123 5.12 5.19 -8.94
CA ASP A 123 5.77 4.04 -8.31
C ASP A 123 7.19 4.40 -7.86
N TYR A 124 7.85 3.46 -7.20
CA TYR A 124 9.13 3.69 -6.54
C TYR A 124 10.27 4.00 -7.52
N ASP A 125 10.52 3.16 -8.51
CA ASP A 125 11.72 3.22 -9.35
C ASP A 125 11.39 3.48 -10.82
N ARG A 126 12.07 4.46 -11.43
CA ARG A 126 11.97 4.76 -12.86
C ARG A 126 12.26 3.53 -13.73
N ARG A 127 13.30 2.75 -13.40
CA ARG A 127 13.70 1.59 -14.21
C ARG A 127 12.62 0.49 -14.20
N THR A 128 11.95 0.29 -13.07
CA THR A 128 10.86 -0.69 -13.00
C THR A 128 9.63 -0.21 -13.75
N LEU A 129 9.31 1.09 -13.70
CA LEU A 129 8.26 1.73 -14.51
C LEU A 129 8.52 1.58 -16.01
N GLU A 130 9.76 1.79 -16.46
CA GLU A 130 10.17 1.58 -17.86
C GLU A 130 10.03 0.12 -18.27
N ARG A 131 10.54 -0.82 -17.47
CA ARG A 131 10.42 -2.28 -17.72
C ARG A 131 8.98 -2.78 -17.71
N ALA A 132 8.12 -2.15 -16.92
CA ALA A 132 6.70 -2.45 -16.84
C ALA A 132 5.89 -1.86 -18.01
N GLY A 133 6.49 -0.98 -18.81
CA GLY A 133 5.83 -0.33 -19.95
C GLY A 133 4.97 0.86 -19.58
N PHE A 134 5.25 1.53 -18.43
CA PHE A 134 4.53 2.72 -17.97
C PHE A 134 5.28 4.03 -18.25
N VAL A 135 6.19 4.02 -19.21
CA VAL A 135 6.90 5.22 -19.64
C VAL A 135 6.90 5.29 -21.17
N ASP A 136 6.35 6.38 -21.72
CA ASP A 136 6.32 6.65 -23.14
C ASP A 136 7.60 7.39 -23.56
N GLY A 137 8.34 6.82 -24.48
CA GLY A 137 9.49 7.47 -25.12
C GLY A 137 10.70 7.68 -24.19
N THR A 138 11.60 8.59 -24.62
CA THR A 138 12.88 8.91 -23.97
C THR A 138 12.92 10.27 -23.31
N SER A 139 11.76 10.89 -23.10
CA SER A 139 11.66 12.24 -22.50
C SER A 139 12.20 12.30 -21.08
N ALA A 140 12.73 13.45 -20.69
CA ALA A 140 13.12 13.73 -19.31
C ALA A 140 11.90 13.69 -18.37
N GLU A 141 10.74 14.20 -18.86
CA GLU A 141 9.47 14.06 -18.16
C GLU A 141 8.84 12.70 -18.47
N LEU A 142 8.60 11.93 -17.43
CA LEU A 142 7.96 10.62 -17.57
C LEU A 142 6.47 10.78 -17.83
N SER A 143 5.97 10.13 -18.88
CA SER A 143 4.54 10.11 -19.20
C SER A 143 4.09 8.73 -19.66
N TYR A 144 2.80 8.45 -19.48
CA TYR A 144 2.11 7.29 -20.00
C TYR A 144 0.76 7.69 -20.59
N LYS A 145 0.61 7.57 -21.90
CA LYS A 145 -0.61 7.97 -22.64
C LYS A 145 -1.08 9.40 -22.37
N GLY A 146 -0.10 10.29 -22.11
CA GLY A 146 -0.34 11.69 -21.80
C GLY A 146 -0.70 11.97 -20.33
N HIS A 147 -0.64 10.99 -19.43
CA HIS A 147 -0.66 11.18 -17.99
C HIS A 147 0.76 11.31 -17.46
N ARG A 148 0.97 12.16 -16.47
CA ARG A 148 2.28 12.28 -15.82
C ARG A 148 2.60 11.01 -15.01
N VAL A 149 3.87 10.63 -15.03
CA VAL A 149 4.39 9.50 -14.26
C VAL A 149 5.45 10.01 -13.30
N PHE A 150 5.43 9.54 -12.07
CA PHE A 150 6.40 9.93 -11.05
C PHE A 150 7.12 8.72 -10.47
N SER A 151 8.42 8.88 -10.26
CA SER A 151 9.25 7.93 -9.52
C SER A 151 9.61 8.50 -8.16
N PHE A 152 9.40 7.72 -7.08
CA PHE A 152 9.71 8.15 -5.72
C PHE A 152 11.21 8.20 -5.40
N THR A 153 12.07 7.69 -6.28
CA THR A 153 13.53 7.80 -6.11
C THR A 153 14.04 9.22 -6.31
N ALA A 154 13.28 10.09 -6.96
CA ALA A 154 13.63 11.49 -7.14
C ALA A 154 13.53 12.26 -5.80
N GLN A 155 14.55 13.07 -5.47
CA GLN A 155 14.59 13.83 -4.22
C GLN A 155 13.46 14.86 -4.10
N GLU A 156 12.96 15.38 -5.23
CA GLU A 156 11.88 16.36 -5.29
C GLU A 156 10.56 15.88 -4.68
N TYR A 157 10.37 14.55 -4.60
CA TYR A 157 9.18 13.94 -4.01
C TYR A 157 9.35 13.53 -2.55
N ARG A 158 10.40 14.02 -1.90
CA ARG A 158 10.71 13.75 -0.49
C ARG A 158 10.89 15.04 0.26
N LYS A 159 10.25 15.16 1.42
CA LYS A 159 10.49 16.25 2.36
C LYS A 159 11.35 15.75 3.50
N PRO A 160 12.32 16.56 3.99
CA PRO A 160 13.21 16.16 5.10
C PRO A 160 12.46 15.78 6.37
N ASP A 161 11.30 16.40 6.61
CA ASP A 161 10.50 16.21 7.82
C ASP A 161 9.34 15.23 7.62
N TRP A 162 9.22 14.61 6.43
CA TRP A 162 8.19 13.64 6.12
C TRP A 162 8.78 12.25 5.98
N PHE A 163 8.81 11.51 7.09
CA PHE A 163 9.36 10.16 7.16
C PHE A 163 8.70 9.36 8.28
N HIS A 164 8.73 8.04 8.14
CA HIS A 164 8.48 7.11 9.24
C HIS A 164 9.77 6.94 10.03
N ASP A 165 9.73 7.23 11.33
CA ASP A 165 10.87 7.04 12.24
C ASP A 165 10.92 5.59 12.73
N SER A 166 12.01 4.90 12.46
CA SER A 166 12.17 3.50 12.81
C SER A 166 13.38 3.27 13.72
N PRO A 167 13.20 2.56 14.86
CA PRO A 167 14.31 2.11 15.69
C PRO A 167 15.15 1.01 15.04
N MET A 168 14.66 0.43 13.92
CA MET A 168 15.34 -0.65 13.21
C MET A 168 16.59 -0.13 12.49
N PRO A 169 17.73 -0.82 12.58
CA PRO A 169 18.92 -0.44 11.85
C PRO A 169 18.68 -0.56 10.34
N PRO A 170 19.34 0.29 9.53
CA PRO A 170 19.27 0.18 8.08
C PRO A 170 19.87 -1.15 7.61
N ALA A 171 19.48 -1.58 6.41
CA ALA A 171 20.12 -2.71 5.74
C ALA A 171 21.62 -2.45 5.53
N VAL A 172 22.41 -3.50 5.37
CA VAL A 172 23.89 -3.39 5.29
C VAL A 172 24.35 -2.45 4.19
N HIS A 173 23.72 -2.52 3.00
CA HIS A 173 24.05 -1.66 1.87
C HIS A 173 23.65 -0.19 2.09
N ASP A 174 22.52 0.07 2.76
CA ASP A 174 22.10 1.42 3.13
C ASP A 174 23.06 2.03 4.16
N ARG A 175 23.48 1.22 5.12
CA ARG A 175 24.45 1.64 6.15
C ARG A 175 25.77 2.11 5.53
N ALA A 176 26.28 1.42 4.52
CA ALA A 176 27.47 1.86 3.79
C ALA A 176 27.26 3.22 3.12
N SER A 177 26.10 3.48 2.54
CA SER A 177 25.75 4.78 1.95
C SER A 177 25.74 5.91 2.98
N TYR A 178 25.23 5.66 4.19
CA TYR A 178 25.25 6.65 5.27
C TYR A 178 26.67 6.94 5.75
N PHE A 179 27.55 5.95 5.84
CA PHE A 179 28.96 6.16 6.15
C PHE A 179 29.67 7.02 5.11
N LEU A 180 29.38 6.81 3.82
CA LEU A 180 29.95 7.64 2.75
C LEU A 180 29.42 9.08 2.78
N ARG A 181 28.14 9.26 3.12
CA ARG A 181 27.50 10.59 3.16
C ARG A 181 27.89 11.41 4.39
N TYR A 182 28.03 10.76 5.53
CA TYR A 182 28.35 11.38 6.82
C TYR A 182 29.57 10.71 7.47
N PRO A 183 30.76 10.80 6.89
CA PRO A 183 31.92 10.03 7.34
C PRO A 183 32.39 10.41 8.75
N THR A 184 32.27 11.69 9.13
CA THR A 184 32.76 12.23 10.42
C THR A 184 31.63 12.61 11.39
N ASP A 185 30.40 12.78 10.91
CA ASP A 185 29.25 13.19 11.71
C ASP A 185 28.40 11.97 12.12
N ALA A 186 28.82 11.34 13.20
CA ALA A 186 28.13 10.15 13.73
C ALA A 186 26.72 10.44 14.24
N ALA A 187 26.46 11.65 14.78
CA ALA A 187 25.17 12.04 15.31
C ALA A 187 24.14 12.18 14.17
N LYS A 188 24.51 12.93 13.12
CA LYS A 188 23.67 13.10 11.94
C LYS A 188 23.46 11.78 11.20
N ARG A 189 24.48 10.93 11.13
CA ARG A 189 24.34 9.59 10.57
C ARG A 189 23.31 8.77 11.34
N ALA A 190 23.40 8.72 12.66
CA ALA A 190 22.47 7.98 13.50
C ALA A 190 21.01 8.50 13.37
N GLU A 191 20.83 9.80 13.22
CA GLU A 191 19.53 10.42 12.95
C GLU A 191 18.98 9.97 11.58
N GLU A 192 19.76 10.12 10.51
CA GLU A 192 19.34 9.78 9.16
C GLU A 192 19.12 8.26 8.95
N GLU A 193 19.88 7.44 9.65
CA GLU A 193 19.71 5.99 9.64
C GLU A 193 18.33 5.52 10.13
N ARG A 194 17.63 6.31 10.93
CA ARG A 194 16.27 6.00 11.44
C ARG A 194 15.19 6.33 10.44
N LYS A 195 15.42 7.26 9.50
CA LYS A 195 14.40 7.81 8.63
C LYS A 195 14.05 6.86 7.46
N SER A 196 12.77 6.58 7.30
CA SER A 196 12.20 5.95 6.10
C SER A 196 11.31 6.97 5.42
N TYR A 197 11.80 7.56 4.32
CA TYR A 197 11.11 8.65 3.63
C TYR A 197 9.92 8.15 2.84
N LEU A 198 8.83 8.92 2.91
CA LEU A 198 7.58 8.71 2.21
C LEU A 198 7.42 9.69 1.05
N PRO A 199 6.76 9.31 -0.05
CA PRO A 199 6.55 10.21 -1.19
C PRO A 199 5.49 11.26 -0.89
N THR A 200 5.86 12.55 -1.00
CA THR A 200 4.94 13.66 -0.75
C THR A 200 3.79 13.70 -1.73
N ILE A 201 4.05 13.40 -3.01
CA ILE A 201 3.01 13.41 -4.05
C ILE A 201 1.84 12.49 -3.77
N LEU A 202 2.09 11.36 -3.09
CA LEU A 202 1.04 10.38 -2.80
C LEU A 202 0.26 10.75 -1.53
N PHE A 203 0.90 11.38 -0.56
CA PHE A 203 0.36 11.50 0.79
C PHE A 203 0.16 12.94 1.29
N LEU A 204 0.97 13.90 0.87
CA LEU A 204 0.89 15.29 1.34
C LEU A 204 0.27 16.25 0.32
N ASP A 205 0.43 15.98 -0.98
CA ASP A 205 -0.17 16.79 -2.02
C ASP A 205 -1.70 16.58 -2.09
N ASP A 206 -2.41 17.37 -2.90
CA ASP A 206 -3.87 17.33 -3.03
C ASP A 206 -4.40 16.09 -3.77
N PHE A 207 -3.67 14.98 -3.75
CA PHE A 207 -4.07 13.75 -4.38
C PHE A 207 -4.76 12.80 -3.40
N ASN A 208 -5.87 12.21 -3.84
CA ASN A 208 -6.37 10.97 -3.26
C ASN A 208 -5.77 9.80 -4.03
N TRP A 209 -5.51 8.70 -3.35
CA TRP A 209 -4.85 7.59 -4.02
C TRP A 209 -5.78 6.42 -4.36
N ILE A 210 -5.51 5.81 -5.51
CA ILE A 210 -5.94 4.48 -5.91
C ILE A 210 -4.71 3.59 -5.92
N ASN A 211 -4.81 2.43 -5.29
CA ASN A 211 -3.72 1.47 -5.19
C ASN A 211 -3.98 0.26 -6.08
N LEU A 212 -3.12 0.03 -7.06
CA LEU A 212 -3.16 -1.14 -7.92
C LEU A 212 -2.01 -2.06 -7.55
N ALA A 213 -2.33 -3.25 -7.07
CA ALA A 213 -1.35 -4.21 -6.60
C ALA A 213 -1.49 -5.55 -7.33
N VAL A 214 -0.44 -6.34 -7.27
CA VAL A 214 -0.43 -7.77 -7.55
C VAL A 214 -0.25 -8.53 -6.24
N ALA A 215 -0.45 -9.83 -6.27
CA ALA A 215 -0.31 -10.66 -5.07
C ALA A 215 0.91 -11.58 -5.17
N MET A 216 1.69 -11.61 -4.10
CA MET A 216 2.82 -12.52 -3.97
C MET A 216 2.85 -13.14 -2.57
N ASP A 217 3.10 -14.44 -2.51
CA ASP A 217 3.42 -15.12 -1.25
C ASP A 217 4.69 -14.53 -0.65
N ASP A 218 4.66 -14.20 0.63
CA ASP A 218 5.82 -13.69 1.37
C ASP A 218 5.96 -14.42 2.71
N SER A 219 7.16 -14.90 3.01
CA SER A 219 7.41 -15.68 4.22
C SER A 219 7.28 -14.85 5.50
N ASN A 220 7.50 -13.55 5.44
CA ASN A 220 7.51 -12.64 6.57
C ASN A 220 6.18 -11.91 6.75
N LEU A 221 5.57 -11.46 5.65
CA LEU A 221 4.25 -10.82 5.66
C LEU A 221 3.11 -11.84 5.62
N GLY A 222 3.36 -13.01 5.00
CA GLY A 222 2.38 -13.97 4.58
C GLY A 222 1.79 -13.67 3.21
N LEU A 223 1.54 -12.41 2.91
CA LEU A 223 1.12 -11.89 1.61
C LEU A 223 1.74 -10.50 1.39
N ASP A 224 2.44 -10.33 0.29
CA ASP A 224 2.81 -9.04 -0.29
C ASP A 224 1.73 -8.69 -1.32
N GLY A 225 0.91 -7.70 -1.00
CA GLY A 225 -0.28 -7.33 -1.77
C GLY A 225 -0.59 -5.83 -1.64
N ALA A 226 -1.87 -5.50 -1.51
CA ALA A 226 -2.33 -4.11 -1.49
C ALA A 226 -1.74 -3.30 -0.33
N SER A 227 -1.71 -3.86 0.88
CA SER A 227 -1.17 -3.17 2.06
C SER A 227 0.34 -2.95 1.96
N ALA A 228 1.08 -3.94 1.50
CA ALA A 228 2.53 -3.84 1.32
C ALA A 228 2.91 -2.86 0.20
N ASN A 229 2.17 -2.85 -0.92
CA ASN A 229 2.42 -1.92 -2.02
C ASN A 229 2.33 -0.45 -1.59
N LEU A 230 1.40 -0.12 -0.68
CA LEU A 230 1.19 1.25 -0.20
C LEU A 230 2.10 1.66 0.96
N SER A 231 2.72 0.72 1.63
CA SER A 231 3.62 0.95 2.75
C SER A 231 5.08 0.69 2.37
N LEU A 232 5.52 -0.56 2.41
CA LEU A 232 6.89 -0.95 2.07
C LEU A 232 7.25 -0.66 0.61
N GLY A 233 6.27 -0.74 -0.31
CA GLY A 233 6.41 -0.35 -1.71
C GLY A 233 6.47 1.15 -1.96
N ALA A 234 6.25 1.98 -0.93
CA ALA A 234 6.27 3.45 -1.03
C ALA A 234 7.46 4.09 -0.31
N ILE A 235 8.17 3.38 0.57
CA ILE A 235 9.32 3.94 1.31
C ILE A 235 10.66 3.64 0.62
N ASN A 236 11.67 4.47 0.90
CA ASN A 236 12.97 4.42 0.23
C ASN A 236 13.90 3.29 0.70
N ASN A 237 13.64 2.63 1.81
CA ASN A 237 14.55 1.67 2.45
C ASN A 237 13.80 0.49 3.10
N SER A 238 12.81 -0.04 2.40
CA SER A 238 11.95 -1.13 2.87
C SER A 238 12.69 -2.40 3.28
N THR A 239 13.88 -2.65 2.73
CA THR A 239 14.71 -3.82 3.01
C THR A 239 15.06 -3.98 4.48
N ARG A 240 15.06 -2.90 5.28
CA ARG A 240 15.28 -2.96 6.74
C ARG A 240 14.18 -3.73 7.49
N PHE A 241 12.96 -3.73 6.96
CA PHE A 241 11.79 -4.31 7.59
C PHE A 241 11.50 -5.73 7.13
N ILE A 242 11.70 -6.02 5.84
CA ILE A 242 11.24 -7.26 5.20
C ILE A 242 12.00 -8.52 5.63
N GLN A 243 13.08 -8.39 6.38
CA GLN A 243 13.92 -9.55 6.76
C GLN A 243 13.39 -10.34 7.95
N LYS A 244 12.37 -9.86 8.67
CA LYS A 244 11.87 -10.50 9.90
C LYS A 244 10.35 -10.58 9.93
N PRO A 245 9.79 -11.78 10.23
CA PRO A 245 8.34 -12.01 10.19
C PRO A 245 7.54 -11.26 11.26
N THR A 246 8.20 -10.74 12.30
CA THR A 246 7.55 -9.93 13.33
C THR A 246 7.61 -8.43 13.03
N ILE A 247 8.57 -7.99 12.23
CA ILE A 247 8.85 -6.57 11.98
C ILE A 247 8.16 -6.10 10.69
N ALA A 248 8.23 -6.88 9.62
CA ALA A 248 7.61 -6.50 8.36
C ALA A 248 6.11 -6.22 8.48
N PRO A 249 5.29 -7.09 9.13
CA PRO A 249 3.87 -6.81 9.35
C PRO A 249 3.60 -5.57 10.21
N ALA A 250 4.42 -5.35 11.26
CA ALA A 250 4.28 -4.17 12.10
C ALA A 250 4.55 -2.88 11.33
N ALA A 251 5.65 -2.85 10.56
CA ALA A 251 5.99 -1.69 9.74
C ALA A 251 4.92 -1.36 8.69
N VAL A 252 4.32 -2.38 8.05
CA VAL A 252 3.20 -2.17 7.13
C VAL A 252 2.02 -1.51 7.84
N ALA A 253 1.64 -2.02 9.00
CA ALA A 253 0.50 -1.50 9.75
C ALA A 253 0.78 -0.09 10.30
N GLU A 254 1.97 0.17 10.87
CA GLU A 254 2.37 1.47 11.40
C GLU A 254 2.43 2.55 10.31
N ILE A 255 2.99 2.25 9.14
CA ILE A 255 3.05 3.20 8.02
C ILE A 255 1.65 3.54 7.52
N LEU A 256 0.77 2.54 7.36
CA LEU A 256 -0.60 2.78 6.92
C LEU A 256 -1.48 3.44 7.99
N ALA A 257 -1.10 3.36 9.27
CA ALA A 257 -1.79 4.06 10.35
C ALA A 257 -1.50 5.57 10.39
N ILE A 258 -0.57 6.08 9.58
CA ILE A 258 -0.32 7.52 9.44
C ILE A 258 -1.58 8.17 8.85
N PRO A 259 -2.21 9.16 9.55
CA PRO A 259 -3.50 9.71 9.13
C PRO A 259 -3.48 10.27 7.70
N GLU A 260 -2.42 10.98 7.31
CA GLU A 260 -2.27 11.57 5.98
C GLU A 260 -2.22 10.51 4.86
N ILE A 261 -1.82 9.29 5.20
CA ILE A 261 -1.89 8.14 4.29
C ILE A 261 -3.28 7.56 4.30
N TRP A 262 -3.80 7.25 5.48
CA TRP A 262 -5.04 6.50 5.65
C TRP A 262 -6.28 7.24 5.14
N GLU A 263 -6.38 8.54 5.38
CA GLU A 263 -7.55 9.35 5.04
C GLU A 263 -7.70 9.65 3.53
N LYS A 264 -6.61 9.56 2.77
CA LYS A 264 -6.60 9.86 1.32
C LYS A 264 -6.92 8.67 0.41
N ARG A 265 -7.24 7.52 0.99
CA ARG A 265 -7.56 6.33 0.21
C ARG A 265 -8.89 6.48 -0.53
N ILE A 266 -8.93 5.99 -1.77
CA ILE A 266 -10.18 5.76 -2.49
C ILE A 266 -10.48 4.26 -2.43
N PHE A 267 -9.63 3.47 -3.08
CA PHE A 267 -9.68 2.01 -3.00
C PHE A 267 -8.32 1.38 -3.32
N SER A 268 -8.17 0.12 -2.92
CA SER A 268 -7.13 -0.79 -3.39
C SER A 268 -7.75 -1.85 -4.28
N LEU A 269 -7.02 -2.25 -5.32
CA LEU A 269 -7.40 -3.31 -6.23
C LEU A 269 -6.21 -4.26 -6.44
N VAL A 270 -6.45 -5.55 -6.26
CA VAL A 270 -5.49 -6.62 -6.57
C VAL A 270 -5.92 -7.34 -7.84
N ASP A 271 -5.00 -7.42 -8.80
CA ASP A 271 -5.17 -8.19 -10.04
C ASP A 271 -4.55 -9.58 -9.88
N LEU A 272 -5.38 -10.60 -9.92
CA LEU A 272 -4.96 -12.00 -9.83
C LEU A 272 -4.83 -12.69 -11.20
N ALA A 273 -4.86 -11.94 -12.30
CA ALA A 273 -4.58 -12.50 -13.63
C ALA A 273 -3.21 -13.18 -13.67
N ARG A 274 -2.30 -12.70 -12.81
CA ARG A 274 -0.99 -13.27 -12.57
C ARG A 274 -0.56 -12.97 -11.15
N PHE A 275 -0.23 -13.99 -10.36
CA PHE A 275 0.23 -13.85 -8.98
C PHE A 275 1.25 -14.94 -8.65
N GLN A 276 2.06 -14.73 -7.63
CA GLN A 276 3.02 -15.72 -7.17
C GLN A 276 2.53 -16.38 -5.88
N PHE A 277 2.31 -17.70 -5.91
CA PHE A 277 1.71 -18.42 -4.78
C PHE A 277 2.73 -19.06 -3.82
N ALA A 278 4.01 -19.06 -4.15
CA ALA A 278 5.11 -19.56 -3.34
C ALA A 278 6.42 -18.89 -3.73
N GLY A 279 7.54 -19.16 -3.04
CA GLY A 279 8.87 -18.71 -3.39
C GLY A 279 9.34 -17.41 -2.75
N GLY A 280 8.49 -16.71 -1.99
CA GLY A 280 8.91 -15.57 -1.16
C GLY A 280 9.12 -14.25 -1.90
N GLN A 281 10.12 -13.45 -1.47
CA GLN A 281 10.25 -12.01 -1.78
C GLN A 281 10.79 -11.69 -3.19
N SER A 282 11.28 -12.69 -3.92
CA SER A 282 11.80 -12.54 -5.28
C SER A 282 10.84 -13.17 -6.28
N PHE A 283 10.85 -12.64 -7.52
CA PHE A 283 10.10 -13.25 -8.59
C PHE A 283 10.64 -14.64 -8.92
N ASP A 284 9.73 -15.61 -8.97
CA ASP A 284 10.01 -16.98 -9.41
C ASP A 284 8.92 -17.46 -10.37
N ALA A 285 9.31 -17.73 -11.60
CA ALA A 285 8.39 -18.11 -12.67
C ALA A 285 7.71 -19.48 -12.43
N GLU A 286 8.32 -20.36 -11.65
CA GLU A 286 7.78 -21.69 -11.34
C GLU A 286 6.53 -21.60 -10.43
N PHE A 287 6.44 -20.53 -9.62
CA PHE A 287 5.36 -20.36 -8.67
C PHE A 287 4.29 -19.35 -9.12
N ILE A 288 4.18 -19.14 -10.43
CA ILE A 288 3.16 -18.25 -10.98
C ILE A 288 1.83 -18.97 -11.13
N GLY A 289 0.83 -18.52 -10.35
CA GLY A 289 -0.56 -18.85 -10.52
C GLY A 289 -1.28 -17.86 -11.45
N LYS A 290 -2.43 -18.29 -11.96
CA LYS A 290 -3.32 -17.46 -12.78
C LYS A 290 -4.74 -17.64 -12.30
N SER A 291 -5.46 -16.53 -12.18
CA SER A 291 -6.90 -16.48 -11.93
C SER A 291 -7.47 -15.31 -12.72
N SER A 292 -8.75 -15.38 -13.11
CA SER A 292 -9.42 -14.23 -13.71
C SER A 292 -9.93 -13.22 -12.67
N SER A 293 -9.73 -13.47 -11.38
CA SER A 293 -10.30 -12.68 -10.30
C SER A 293 -9.61 -11.31 -10.13
N LEU A 294 -10.44 -10.29 -9.90
CA LEU A 294 -10.06 -8.97 -9.42
C LEU A 294 -10.71 -8.74 -8.07
N VAL A 295 -9.98 -8.20 -7.11
CA VAL A 295 -10.44 -7.93 -5.74
C VAL A 295 -10.28 -6.45 -5.43
N LEU A 296 -11.38 -5.76 -5.10
CA LEU A 296 -11.40 -4.32 -4.82
C LEU A 296 -12.03 -4.04 -3.46
N GLY A 297 -11.48 -3.09 -2.71
CA GLY A 297 -12.04 -2.60 -1.46
C GLY A 297 -11.37 -1.30 -1.01
N GLU A 298 -12.00 -0.58 -0.10
CA GLU A 298 -11.42 0.65 0.46
C GLU A 298 -10.21 0.33 1.34
N ASN A 299 -10.36 -0.67 2.22
CA ASN A 299 -9.31 -1.06 3.16
C ASN A 299 -8.35 -2.06 2.52
N PRO A 300 -7.05 -1.71 2.34
CA PRO A 300 -6.07 -2.58 1.69
C PRO A 300 -5.85 -3.90 2.45
N PHE A 301 -5.96 -3.91 3.79
CA PHE A 301 -5.83 -5.14 4.58
C PHE A 301 -7.00 -6.11 4.34
N CYS A 302 -8.21 -5.57 4.16
CA CYS A 302 -9.39 -6.39 3.86
C CYS A 302 -9.29 -6.98 2.44
N VAL A 303 -8.78 -6.21 1.49
CA VAL A 303 -8.47 -6.70 0.14
C VAL A 303 -7.45 -7.83 0.19
N ASP A 304 -6.37 -7.65 0.94
CA ASP A 304 -5.34 -8.69 1.13
C ASP A 304 -5.90 -9.92 1.85
N TYR A 305 -6.78 -9.75 2.85
CA TYR A 305 -7.40 -10.84 3.58
C TYR A 305 -8.27 -11.72 2.67
N VAL A 306 -8.99 -11.12 1.72
CA VAL A 306 -9.77 -11.84 0.70
C VAL A 306 -8.85 -12.48 -0.35
N THR A 307 -7.85 -11.73 -0.84
CA THR A 307 -6.84 -12.20 -1.80
C THR A 307 -6.10 -13.44 -1.31
N TRP A 308 -5.79 -13.51 -0.02
CA TRP A 308 -5.14 -14.67 0.60
C TRP A 308 -5.88 -15.99 0.35
N VAL A 309 -7.21 -15.94 0.23
CA VAL A 309 -8.02 -17.14 -0.05
C VAL A 309 -7.66 -17.72 -1.41
N GLU A 310 -7.49 -16.87 -2.41
CA GLU A 310 -7.18 -17.31 -3.78
C GLU A 310 -5.78 -17.94 -3.86
N LEU A 311 -4.78 -17.32 -3.22
CA LEU A 311 -3.45 -17.92 -3.13
C LEU A 311 -3.49 -19.27 -2.40
N SER A 312 -4.26 -19.35 -1.31
CA SER A 312 -4.38 -20.58 -0.52
C SER A 312 -5.00 -21.74 -1.30
N LYS A 313 -5.94 -21.47 -2.20
CA LYS A 313 -6.51 -22.50 -3.09
C LYS A 313 -5.44 -23.12 -3.98
N ILE A 314 -4.63 -22.27 -4.64
CA ILE A 314 -3.56 -22.74 -5.53
C ILE A 314 -2.47 -23.45 -4.73
N ARG A 315 -2.06 -22.91 -3.58
CA ARG A 315 -1.09 -23.57 -2.68
C ARG A 315 -1.55 -24.98 -2.29
N LYS A 316 -2.82 -25.16 -1.96
CA LYS A 316 -3.39 -26.46 -1.60
C LYS A 316 -3.33 -27.45 -2.78
N ILE A 317 -3.67 -27.01 -3.99
CA ILE A 317 -3.60 -27.84 -5.20
C ILE A 317 -2.16 -28.22 -5.51
N SER A 318 -1.20 -27.34 -5.26
CA SER A 318 0.22 -27.53 -5.49
C SER A 318 0.95 -28.17 -4.30
N GLU A 319 0.22 -28.70 -3.32
CA GLU A 319 0.73 -29.42 -2.12
C GLU A 319 1.66 -28.58 -1.21
N PHE A 320 1.59 -27.26 -1.30
CA PHE A 320 2.31 -26.37 -0.38
C PHE A 320 1.64 -26.28 0.98
N ALA A 321 2.46 -26.06 2.03
CA ALA A 321 1.98 -25.94 3.39
C ALA A 321 0.90 -24.86 3.52
N HIS A 322 -0.17 -25.21 4.27
CA HIS A 322 -1.25 -24.28 4.58
C HIS A 322 -0.74 -23.17 5.51
N ARG A 323 -1.07 -21.93 5.20
CA ARG A 323 -0.85 -20.78 6.07
C ARG A 323 -2.20 -20.17 6.46
N SER A 324 -2.42 -20.04 7.75
CA SER A 324 -3.66 -19.46 8.27
C SER A 324 -3.63 -17.94 8.23
N ARG A 325 -4.50 -17.32 7.43
CA ARG A 325 -4.65 -15.86 7.41
C ARG A 325 -5.10 -15.27 8.76
N LYS A 326 -5.87 -16.03 9.55
CA LYS A 326 -6.32 -15.61 10.90
C LYS A 326 -5.18 -15.45 11.88
N ASN A 327 -4.07 -16.16 11.66
CA ASN A 327 -2.89 -16.12 12.52
C ASN A 327 -1.81 -15.18 11.99
N ALA A 328 -2.00 -14.60 10.79
CA ALA A 328 -1.03 -13.69 10.20
C ALA A 328 -0.92 -12.39 11.00
N LEU A 329 0.31 -12.04 11.38
CA LEU A 329 0.59 -10.83 12.16
C LEU A 329 0.17 -9.55 11.42
N LEU A 330 0.25 -9.54 10.10
CA LEU A 330 -0.18 -8.44 9.26
C LEU A 330 -1.59 -7.96 9.59
N PHE A 331 -2.54 -8.90 9.65
CA PHE A 331 -3.95 -8.58 9.92
C PHE A 331 -4.21 -8.29 11.40
N LYS A 332 -3.48 -8.95 12.30
CA LYS A 332 -3.59 -8.68 13.74
C LYS A 332 -3.13 -7.27 14.09
N TYR A 333 -1.96 -6.86 13.61
CA TYR A 333 -1.45 -5.52 13.87
C TYR A 333 -2.32 -4.44 13.24
N ALA A 334 -2.84 -4.66 12.01
CA ALA A 334 -3.78 -3.72 11.40
C ALA A 334 -5.03 -3.52 12.27
N GLN A 335 -5.60 -4.60 12.81
CA GLN A 335 -6.76 -4.50 13.69
C GLN A 335 -6.42 -3.86 15.04
N GLU A 336 -5.28 -4.19 15.65
CA GLU A 336 -4.81 -3.62 16.91
C GLU A 336 -4.55 -2.10 16.80
N LEU A 337 -4.12 -1.61 15.63
CA LEU A 337 -3.94 -0.20 15.33
C LEU A 337 -5.22 0.52 14.87
N GLY A 338 -6.37 -0.15 14.90
CA GLY A 338 -7.64 0.47 14.52
C GLY A 338 -7.84 0.70 13.03
N LEU A 339 -7.10 -0.02 12.16
CA LEU A 339 -7.19 0.10 10.70
C LEU A 339 -8.38 -0.69 10.11
N GLY A 340 -9.46 -0.74 10.85
CA GLY A 340 -10.74 -1.32 10.46
C GLY A 340 -10.91 -2.78 10.87
N PRO A 341 -12.13 -3.33 10.65
CA PRO A 341 -12.50 -4.69 11.03
C PRO A 341 -11.96 -5.71 10.01
N VAL A 342 -10.63 -5.98 10.05
CA VAL A 342 -9.95 -6.81 9.06
C VAL A 342 -10.49 -8.26 9.04
N PHE A 343 -10.99 -8.76 10.17
CA PHE A 343 -11.52 -10.12 10.27
C PHE A 343 -13.04 -10.21 10.01
N SER A 344 -13.73 -9.06 9.93
CA SER A 344 -15.15 -8.97 9.61
C SER A 344 -15.32 -8.36 8.21
N VAL A 345 -15.24 -9.21 7.18
CA VAL A 345 -15.27 -8.77 5.78
C VAL A 345 -16.45 -9.42 5.07
N ARG A 346 -17.31 -8.58 4.50
CA ARG A 346 -18.35 -9.01 3.57
C ARG A 346 -17.82 -8.98 2.14
N VAL A 347 -17.81 -10.14 1.49
CA VAL A 347 -17.39 -10.27 0.10
C VAL A 347 -18.62 -10.21 -0.79
N HIS A 348 -18.61 -9.31 -1.77
CA HIS A 348 -19.60 -9.16 -2.82
C HIS A 348 -19.06 -9.78 -4.11
N ASP A 349 -19.59 -10.91 -4.52
CA ASP A 349 -19.28 -11.54 -5.81
C ASP A 349 -20.18 -10.96 -6.90
N LEU A 350 -19.57 -10.29 -7.92
CA LEU A 350 -20.24 -9.52 -8.97
C LEU A 350 -20.13 -10.18 -10.35
#